data_b28ba5b84f659474964b61c02fb02ecd
#
_entry.id   b28ba5b84f659474964b61c02fb02ecd
#
_cell.length_a   1.000
_cell.length_b   1.000
_cell.length_c   1.000
_cell.angle_alpha   90.00
_cell.angle_beta   90.00
_cell.angle_gamma   90.00
#
_symmetry.space_group_name_H-M   'P 1'
#
loop_
_entity.id
_entity.type
_entity.pdbx_description
1 polymer ?
#
loop_
_entity_poly.entity_id
_entity_poly.type
_entity_poly.pdbx_seq_one_letter_code
_entity_poly.pdbx_strand_id
1 'polypeptide(L)'
;MIVLTFPYRVSAALDYGKQSLLGADFSGSDLKGATFYLTDLQDANLSDCDLQNATLYGAKLKDTNLSNSNLREVTLDSAVLDGTDLSNTNLEDSFAYSTHFENVKIQGADFTNVYLSKDIVRNFCKDASGINPFTNRETRETLGCDYI
;
A
#
# COMPACT_ATOMS: atom_id res chain seq x y z
N MET A 1 -1.48 10.93 -48.23
CA MET A 1 -1.03 11.22 -46.87
C MET A 1 -1.18 9.97 -46.04
N ILE A 2 -0.09 9.33 -45.65
CA ILE A 2 -0.12 8.13 -44.84
C ILE A 2 -0.19 8.60 -43.39
N VAL A 3 -1.32 8.37 -42.70
CA VAL A 3 -1.45 8.60 -41.27
C VAL A 3 -0.85 7.37 -40.57
N LEU A 4 0.39 7.49 -40.08
CA LEU A 4 0.99 6.49 -39.20
C LEU A 4 0.31 6.62 -37.84
N THR A 5 -0.76 5.84 -37.64
CA THR A 5 -1.30 5.61 -36.31
C THR A 5 -0.32 4.69 -35.59
N PHE A 6 0.54 5.26 -34.71
CA PHE A 6 1.28 4.45 -33.78
C PHE A 6 0.26 3.77 -32.86
N PRO A 7 0.21 2.44 -32.79
CA PRO A 7 -0.64 1.80 -31.81
C PRO A 7 -0.11 2.23 -30.44
N TYR A 8 -0.94 2.95 -29.66
CA TYR A 8 -0.69 3.09 -28.23
C TYR A 8 -0.56 1.67 -27.70
N ARG A 9 0.65 1.26 -27.34
CA ARG A 9 0.83 0.07 -26.54
C ARG A 9 0.28 0.41 -25.17
N VAL A 10 -0.98 0.05 -24.92
CA VAL A 10 -1.48 -0.09 -23.58
C VAL A 10 -0.64 -1.21 -22.99
N SER A 11 0.34 -0.86 -22.15
CA SER A 11 1.04 -1.86 -21.36
C SER A 11 -0.03 -2.55 -20.52
N ALA A 12 -0.28 -3.84 -20.78
CA ALA A 12 -1.18 -4.62 -19.93
C ALA A 12 -0.63 -4.53 -18.50
N ALA A 13 -1.48 -4.16 -17.52
CA ALA A 13 -1.10 -4.16 -16.13
C ALA A 13 -0.62 -5.57 -15.74
N LEU A 14 0.43 -5.64 -14.91
CA LEU A 14 0.97 -6.92 -14.42
C LEU A 14 -0.07 -7.63 -13.57
N ASP A 15 -0.33 -8.89 -13.85
CA ASP A 15 -1.29 -9.71 -13.13
C ASP A 15 -0.59 -10.85 -12.38
N TYR A 16 -0.59 -10.74 -11.06
CA TYR A 16 -0.06 -11.71 -10.11
C TYR A 16 -1.18 -12.37 -9.28
N GLY A 17 -2.43 -12.19 -9.67
CA GLY A 17 -3.58 -12.67 -8.92
C GLY A 17 -3.52 -14.15 -8.58
N LYS A 18 -3.84 -14.49 -7.31
CA LYS A 18 -3.88 -15.86 -6.77
C LYS A 18 -2.56 -16.63 -6.83
N GLN A 19 -1.44 -15.95 -7.04
CA GLN A 19 -0.12 -16.60 -7.04
C GLN A 19 0.46 -16.69 -5.63
N SER A 20 1.39 -17.62 -5.43
CA SER A 20 2.25 -17.66 -4.25
C SER A 20 3.58 -17.00 -4.60
N LEU A 21 3.82 -15.85 -4.00
CA LEU A 21 5.01 -15.03 -4.19
C LEU A 21 5.76 -14.83 -2.86
N LEU A 22 5.80 -15.88 -2.06
CA LEU A 22 6.50 -15.91 -0.76
C LEU A 22 7.94 -15.47 -0.92
N GLY A 23 8.34 -14.44 -0.15
CA GLY A 23 9.71 -13.95 -0.15
C GLY A 23 10.18 -13.33 -1.48
N ALA A 24 9.28 -13.07 -2.43
CA ALA A 24 9.64 -12.46 -3.71
C ALA A 24 10.21 -11.05 -3.52
N ASP A 25 11.17 -10.68 -4.35
CA ASP A 25 11.78 -9.35 -4.35
C ASP A 25 11.29 -8.54 -5.56
N PHE A 26 10.47 -7.53 -5.28
CA PHE A 26 9.97 -6.53 -6.23
C PHE A 26 10.56 -5.14 -5.97
N SER A 27 11.52 -5.02 -5.06
CA SER A 27 12.03 -3.71 -4.60
C SER A 27 12.36 -2.77 -5.77
N GLY A 28 11.94 -1.51 -5.66
CA GLY A 28 12.17 -0.47 -6.65
C GLY A 28 11.39 -0.61 -7.96
N SER A 29 10.40 -1.51 -8.04
CA SER A 29 9.66 -1.78 -9.28
C SER A 29 8.53 -0.77 -9.51
N ASP A 30 8.23 -0.50 -10.79
CA ASP A 30 6.99 0.15 -11.21
C ASP A 30 5.89 -0.91 -11.34
N LEU A 31 4.98 -0.91 -10.35
CA LEU A 31 3.86 -1.83 -10.22
C LEU A 31 2.52 -1.10 -10.29
N LYS A 32 2.47 0.08 -10.92
CA LYS A 32 1.23 0.84 -11.08
C LYS A 32 0.15 0.00 -11.73
N GLY A 33 -1.02 -0.02 -11.10
CA GLY A 33 -2.17 -0.76 -11.60
C GLY A 33 -2.00 -2.29 -11.59
N ALA A 34 -0.92 -2.83 -11.01
CA ALA A 34 -0.72 -4.27 -10.93
C ALA A 34 -1.81 -4.94 -10.09
N THR A 35 -2.15 -6.17 -10.44
CA THR A 35 -3.11 -6.99 -9.71
C THR A 35 -2.40 -8.01 -8.84
N PHE A 36 -2.62 -7.91 -7.51
CA PHE A 36 -2.21 -8.90 -6.51
C PHE A 36 -3.45 -9.46 -5.76
N TYR A 37 -4.54 -9.64 -6.49
CA TYR A 37 -5.79 -10.17 -5.95
C TYR A 37 -5.60 -11.56 -5.34
N LEU A 38 -5.89 -11.71 -4.03
CA LEU A 38 -5.72 -12.95 -3.27
C LEU A 38 -4.32 -13.59 -3.39
N THR A 39 -3.31 -12.77 -3.58
CA THR A 39 -1.91 -13.20 -3.74
C THR A 39 -1.27 -13.41 -2.37
N ASP A 40 -0.43 -14.43 -2.25
CA ASP A 40 0.39 -14.65 -1.07
C ASP A 40 1.74 -13.96 -1.24
N LEU A 41 1.91 -12.83 -0.54
CA LEU A 41 3.11 -11.98 -0.54
C LEU A 41 3.86 -12.02 0.81
N GLN A 42 3.62 -13.04 1.62
CA GLN A 42 4.30 -13.13 2.92
C GLN A 42 5.82 -13.09 2.73
N ASP A 43 6.51 -12.36 3.62
CA ASP A 43 7.96 -12.13 3.58
C ASP A 43 8.49 -11.48 2.29
N ALA A 44 7.62 -11.00 1.39
CA ALA A 44 8.04 -10.35 0.15
C ALA A 44 8.62 -8.95 0.41
N ASN A 45 9.50 -8.52 -0.47
CA ASN A 45 10.05 -7.17 -0.48
C ASN A 45 9.41 -6.35 -1.60
N LEU A 46 8.57 -5.39 -1.23
CA LEU A 46 7.91 -4.40 -2.09
C LEU A 46 8.35 -2.97 -1.72
N SER A 47 9.52 -2.83 -1.10
CA SER A 47 10.04 -1.50 -0.72
C SER A 47 10.38 -0.66 -1.96
N ASP A 48 10.27 0.65 -1.82
CA ASP A 48 10.59 1.61 -2.87
C ASP A 48 9.80 1.41 -4.19
N CYS A 49 8.65 0.73 -4.13
CA CYS A 49 7.79 0.47 -5.29
C CYS A 49 6.81 1.60 -5.56
N ASP A 50 6.45 1.77 -6.82
CA ASP A 50 5.26 2.53 -7.19
C ASP A 50 4.09 1.56 -7.43
N LEU A 51 3.17 1.49 -6.46
CA LEU A 51 1.98 0.63 -6.46
C LEU A 51 0.68 1.43 -6.68
N GLN A 52 0.78 2.68 -7.15
CA GLN A 52 -0.41 3.51 -7.34
C GLN A 52 -1.47 2.78 -8.18
N ASN A 53 -2.73 2.81 -7.72
CA ASN A 53 -3.87 2.11 -8.32
C ASN A 53 -3.73 0.58 -8.40
N ALA A 54 -2.78 -0.04 -7.72
CA ALA A 54 -2.68 -1.50 -7.66
C ALA A 54 -3.82 -2.11 -6.83
N THR A 55 -4.12 -3.37 -7.07
CA THR A 55 -5.10 -4.13 -6.30
C THR A 55 -4.39 -5.15 -5.42
N LEU A 56 -4.50 -4.98 -4.11
CA LEU A 56 -4.03 -5.92 -3.08
C LEU A 56 -5.22 -6.56 -2.33
N TYR A 57 -6.38 -6.62 -2.96
CA TYR A 57 -7.60 -7.17 -2.35
C TYR A 57 -7.36 -8.61 -1.86
N GLY A 58 -7.60 -8.83 -0.57
CA GLY A 58 -7.45 -10.14 0.05
C GLY A 58 -6.03 -10.71 0.04
N ALA A 59 -5.03 -9.89 -0.29
CA ALA A 59 -3.63 -10.34 -0.29
C ALA A 59 -3.14 -10.64 1.12
N LYS A 60 -2.27 -11.63 1.25
CA LYS A 60 -1.56 -11.94 2.49
C LYS A 60 -0.23 -11.20 2.50
N LEU A 61 -0.11 -10.24 3.39
CA LEU A 61 1.04 -9.33 3.49
C LEU A 61 1.80 -9.51 4.83
N LYS A 62 1.70 -10.68 5.44
CA LYS A 62 2.41 -10.94 6.69
C LYS A 62 3.91 -10.76 6.49
N ASP A 63 4.54 -9.97 7.38
CA ASP A 63 5.97 -9.67 7.37
C ASP A 63 6.49 -9.10 6.03
N THR A 64 5.59 -8.56 5.19
CA THR A 64 5.93 -7.91 3.92
C THR A 64 6.55 -6.54 4.16
N ASN A 65 7.61 -6.22 3.44
CA ASN A 65 8.21 -4.89 3.44
C ASN A 65 7.60 -4.03 2.32
N LEU A 66 6.80 -3.03 2.69
CA LEU A 66 6.22 -2.01 1.80
C LEU A 66 6.82 -0.61 2.04
N SER A 67 7.90 -0.52 2.83
CA SER A 67 8.47 0.78 3.22
C SER A 67 8.85 1.63 2.00
N ASN A 68 8.73 2.95 2.14
CA ASN A 68 9.06 3.95 1.13
C ASN A 68 8.28 3.80 -0.20
N SER A 69 7.15 3.12 -0.21
CA SER A 69 6.38 2.87 -1.45
C SER A 69 5.22 3.83 -1.61
N ASN A 70 4.86 4.09 -2.86
CA ASN A 70 3.67 4.86 -3.23
C ASN A 70 2.47 3.91 -3.35
N LEU A 71 1.56 3.97 -2.38
CA LEU A 71 0.34 3.17 -2.29
C LEU A 71 -0.94 4.01 -2.52
N ARG A 72 -0.82 5.17 -3.19
CA ARG A 72 -2.00 6.00 -3.48
C ARG A 72 -3.06 5.21 -4.24
N GLU A 73 -4.32 5.40 -3.82
CA GLU A 73 -5.47 4.80 -4.51
C GLU A 73 -5.38 3.27 -4.61
N VAL A 74 -4.59 2.62 -3.75
CA VAL A 74 -4.48 1.15 -3.73
C VAL A 74 -5.71 0.54 -3.07
N THR A 75 -6.11 -0.65 -3.51
CA THR A 75 -7.16 -1.44 -2.86
C THR A 75 -6.54 -2.48 -1.93
N LEU A 76 -6.70 -2.28 -0.62
CA LEU A 76 -6.27 -3.19 0.44
C LEU A 76 -7.44 -3.95 1.09
N ASP A 77 -8.67 -3.77 0.59
CA ASP A 77 -9.85 -4.38 1.20
C ASP A 77 -9.64 -5.88 1.45
N SER A 78 -9.97 -6.32 2.67
CA SER A 78 -9.81 -7.69 3.13
C SER A 78 -8.37 -8.23 3.14
N ALA A 79 -7.36 -7.41 2.91
CA ALA A 79 -5.96 -7.83 3.03
C ALA A 79 -5.57 -8.08 4.50
N VAL A 80 -4.55 -8.91 4.70
CA VAL A 80 -4.00 -9.24 6.03
C VAL A 80 -2.59 -8.68 6.15
N LEU A 81 -2.44 -7.64 6.98
CA LEU A 81 -1.19 -6.96 7.26
C LEU A 81 -0.76 -7.24 8.71
N ASP A 82 -0.15 -8.39 8.95
CA ASP A 82 0.45 -8.74 10.24
C ASP A 82 1.97 -8.61 10.14
N GLY A 83 2.56 -7.78 10.99
CA GLY A 83 4.01 -7.51 10.96
C GLY A 83 4.50 -6.74 9.72
N THR A 84 3.60 -6.24 8.91
CA THR A 84 3.92 -5.51 7.67
C THR A 84 4.61 -4.17 7.97
N ASP A 85 5.62 -3.83 7.19
CA ASP A 85 6.30 -2.54 7.28
C ASP A 85 5.68 -1.54 6.27
N LEU A 86 4.93 -0.57 6.79
CA LEU A 86 4.35 0.56 6.05
C LEU A 86 5.11 1.88 6.30
N SER A 87 6.33 1.82 6.83
CA SER A 87 7.10 3.04 7.14
C SER A 87 7.28 3.89 5.87
N ASN A 88 7.04 5.19 5.99
CA ASN A 88 7.17 6.15 4.91
C ASN A 88 6.34 5.88 3.65
N THR A 89 5.28 5.09 3.75
CA THR A 89 4.37 4.85 2.61
C THR A 89 3.41 6.02 2.40
N ASN A 90 3.06 6.29 1.16
CA ASN A 90 1.94 7.17 0.85
C ASN A 90 0.69 6.33 0.55
N LEU A 91 -0.27 6.31 1.49
CA LEU A 91 -1.55 5.58 1.38
C LEU A 91 -2.72 6.49 1.02
N GLU A 92 -2.47 7.75 0.66
CA GLU A 92 -3.53 8.72 0.35
C GLU A 92 -4.57 8.13 -0.61
N ASP A 93 -5.85 8.33 -0.29
CA ASP A 93 -7.00 7.88 -1.07
C ASP A 93 -7.11 6.35 -1.24
N SER A 94 -6.38 5.54 -0.45
CA SER A 94 -6.45 4.08 -0.53
C SER A 94 -7.70 3.52 0.17
N PHE A 95 -8.09 2.30 -0.24
CA PHE A 95 -9.25 1.59 0.29
C PHE A 95 -8.80 0.46 1.20
N ALA A 96 -9.29 0.45 2.44
CA ALA A 96 -8.87 -0.49 3.48
C ALA A 96 -10.05 -1.05 4.29
N TYR A 97 -11.18 -1.35 3.62
CA TYR A 97 -12.35 -1.93 4.28
C TYR A 97 -12.06 -3.38 4.70
N SER A 98 -12.42 -3.71 5.92
CA SER A 98 -12.20 -5.06 6.48
C SER A 98 -10.74 -5.52 6.40
N THR A 99 -9.81 -4.59 6.27
CA THR A 99 -8.38 -4.87 6.28
C THR A 99 -7.95 -5.19 7.70
N HIS A 100 -7.18 -6.26 7.86
CA HIS A 100 -6.64 -6.67 9.15
C HIS A 100 -5.25 -6.06 9.34
N PHE A 101 -5.11 -5.19 10.35
CA PHE A 101 -3.85 -4.57 10.73
C PHE A 101 -3.41 -5.09 12.10
N GLU A 102 -2.29 -5.77 12.17
CA GLU A 102 -1.69 -6.23 13.42
C GLU A 102 -0.17 -6.04 13.37
N ASN A 103 0.43 -5.52 14.44
CA ASN A 103 1.88 -5.33 14.55
C ASN A 103 2.50 -4.55 13.36
N VAL A 104 1.78 -3.62 12.77
CA VAL A 104 2.22 -2.88 11.57
C VAL A 104 3.11 -1.72 11.97
N LYS A 105 4.20 -1.50 11.23
CA LYS A 105 5.03 -0.29 11.37
C LYS A 105 4.48 0.82 10.50
N ILE A 106 4.24 2.00 11.07
CA ILE A 106 3.57 3.11 10.39
C ILE A 106 4.33 4.45 10.46
N GLN A 107 5.55 4.48 10.97
CA GLN A 107 6.32 5.72 11.09
C GLN A 107 6.48 6.39 9.72
N GLY A 108 6.09 7.64 9.61
CA GLY A 108 6.12 8.39 8.35
C GLY A 108 5.08 7.97 7.31
N ALA A 109 4.15 7.07 7.63
CA ALA A 109 3.05 6.72 6.72
C ALA A 109 2.02 7.84 6.63
N ASP A 110 1.47 8.05 5.45
CA ASP A 110 0.40 9.02 5.19
C ASP A 110 -0.93 8.30 4.94
N PHE A 111 -1.89 8.50 5.83
CA PHE A 111 -3.24 7.91 5.79
C PHE A 111 -4.32 8.90 5.37
N THR A 112 -3.97 9.98 4.68
CA THR A 112 -4.95 10.99 4.25
C THR A 112 -6.07 10.32 3.44
N ASN A 113 -7.32 10.61 3.82
CA ASN A 113 -8.53 10.07 3.20
C ASN A 113 -8.66 8.53 3.23
N VAL A 114 -7.89 7.83 4.06
CA VAL A 114 -8.06 6.39 4.27
C VAL A 114 -9.13 6.18 5.33
N TYR A 115 -10.17 5.41 4.99
CA TYR A 115 -11.19 5.05 5.99
C TYR A 115 -10.66 3.91 6.87
N LEU A 116 -10.46 4.21 8.15
CA LEU A 116 -10.08 3.25 9.19
C LEU A 116 -11.11 3.26 10.31
N SER A 117 -11.36 2.11 10.93
CA SER A 117 -12.21 2.06 12.12
C SER A 117 -11.57 2.85 13.28
N LYS A 118 -12.42 3.36 14.19
CA LYS A 118 -11.93 4.11 15.36
C LYS A 118 -10.92 3.32 16.21
N ASP A 119 -11.08 2.02 16.29
CA ASP A 119 -10.18 1.17 17.08
C ASP A 119 -8.81 1.03 16.43
N ILE A 120 -8.76 0.91 15.10
CA ILE A 120 -7.49 0.94 14.35
C ILE A 120 -6.81 2.28 14.52
N VAL A 121 -7.53 3.40 14.35
CA VAL A 121 -6.97 4.75 14.52
C VAL A 121 -6.42 4.93 15.94
N ARG A 122 -7.17 4.55 16.98
CA ARG A 122 -6.70 4.62 18.38
C ARG A 122 -5.43 3.81 18.59
N ASN A 123 -5.36 2.62 17.99
CA ASN A 123 -4.17 1.77 18.10
C ASN A 123 -2.97 2.40 17.40
N PHE A 124 -3.15 2.86 16.17
CA PHE A 124 -2.10 3.51 15.39
C PHE A 124 -1.59 4.80 16.06
N CYS A 125 -2.48 5.58 16.66
CA CYS A 125 -2.10 6.83 17.32
C CYS A 125 -1.20 6.65 18.56
N LYS A 126 -1.09 5.44 19.11
CA LYS A 126 -0.16 5.15 20.21
C LYS A 126 1.30 5.32 19.78
N ASP A 127 1.61 4.93 18.54
CA ASP A 127 2.97 4.88 17.99
C ASP A 127 3.17 5.78 16.76
N ALA A 128 2.11 6.48 16.33
CA ALA A 128 2.17 7.35 15.15
C ALA A 128 3.21 8.45 15.33
N SER A 129 4.17 8.50 14.41
CA SER A 129 5.26 9.48 14.40
C SER A 129 5.84 9.62 12.99
N GLY A 130 6.63 10.65 12.80
CA GLY A 130 7.35 10.88 11.55
C GLY A 130 6.56 11.70 10.53
N ILE A 131 7.27 12.12 9.49
CA ILE A 131 6.78 12.93 8.38
C ILE A 131 6.92 12.12 7.11
N ASN A 132 5.87 12.06 6.31
CA ASN A 132 5.90 11.33 5.04
C ASN A 132 6.84 12.01 4.04
N PRO A 133 7.79 11.28 3.43
CA PRO A 133 8.75 11.88 2.51
C PRO A 133 8.15 12.32 1.17
N PHE A 134 7.00 11.78 0.75
CA PHE A 134 6.33 12.14 -0.50
C PHE A 134 5.41 13.36 -0.34
N THR A 135 4.71 13.45 0.80
CA THR A 135 3.63 14.43 1.01
C THR A 135 4.00 15.55 1.98
N ASN A 136 5.07 15.36 2.77
CA ASN A 136 5.51 16.25 3.85
C ASN A 136 4.45 16.44 4.96
N ARG A 137 3.51 15.48 5.12
CA ARG A 137 2.49 15.46 6.18
C ARG A 137 2.93 14.56 7.33
N GLU A 138 2.58 14.94 8.56
CA GLU A 138 2.84 14.11 9.74
C GLU A 138 1.87 12.94 9.81
N THR A 139 2.36 11.74 10.14
CA THR A 139 1.53 10.54 10.32
C THR A 139 0.38 10.77 11.30
N ARG A 140 0.64 11.44 12.43
CA ARG A 140 -0.37 11.75 13.43
C ARG A 140 -1.48 12.64 12.90
N GLU A 141 -1.11 13.64 12.08
CA GLU A 141 -2.08 14.57 11.46
C GLU A 141 -2.99 13.81 10.47
N THR A 142 -2.40 12.98 9.61
CA THR A 142 -3.17 12.23 8.60
C THR A 142 -4.13 11.21 9.19
N LEU A 143 -3.84 10.70 10.40
CA LEU A 143 -4.70 9.82 11.19
C LEU A 143 -5.75 10.57 12.01
N GLY A 144 -5.63 11.89 12.16
CA GLY A 144 -6.51 12.69 13.02
C GLY A 144 -6.35 12.36 14.51
N CYS A 145 -5.15 12.00 14.97
CA CYS A 145 -4.89 11.56 16.34
C CYS A 145 -5.28 12.58 17.42
N ASP A 146 -5.29 13.87 17.11
CA ASP A 146 -5.63 14.92 18.06
C ASP A 146 -7.15 15.11 18.23
N TYR A 147 -7.96 14.38 17.47
CA TYR A 147 -9.43 14.48 17.45
C TYR A 147 -10.16 13.23 17.95
N ILE A 148 -9.48 12.26 18.54
CA ILE A 148 -10.03 10.97 19.01
C ILE A 148 -10.02 10.83 20.54
#